data_43204f1f5de86a7c70b361dee60b1dc0
#
_entry.id   43204f1f5de86a7c70b361dee60b1dc0
#
_cell.length_a   1.000
_cell.length_b   1.000
_cell.length_c   1.000
_cell.angle_alpha   90.00
_cell.angle_beta   90.00
_cell.angle_gamma   90.00
#
_symmetry.space_group_name_H-M   'P 1'
#
loop_
_entity.id
_entity.type
_entity.pdbx_description
1 polymer ?
#
loop_
_entity_poly.entity_id
_entity_poly.type
_entity_poly.pdbx_seq_one_letter_code
_entity_poly.pdbx_strand_id
1 'polypeptide(L)'
;MPQSVDLASLLCSRLCHDLLSPVGALSNGIELLRDERDPEMRQRCMELLEQSARISADKLKFFRLAFGAAGGFGDSVRGEEPRELVRALVANSGRIALEWAVSEEQLPKAAVKVLLNLAAIGIDALPRGGQLDIGAERRDGASEIAVRAAGGKIAFDETIGAALEGTLPPSELSGRTAPAYMIRQIADGVGGGLQYALSDESLVMGAVLPDA
;
A
#
# COMPACT_ATOMS: atom_id res chain seq x y z
N MET A 1 3.12 -18.87 16.36
CA MET A 1 2.86 -18.14 15.11
C MET A 1 1.35 -18.03 14.95
N PRO A 2 0.78 -16.87 14.61
CA PRO A 2 -0.62 -16.79 14.23
C PRO A 2 -0.85 -17.77 13.08
N GLN A 3 -1.97 -18.46 13.09
CA GLN A 3 -2.29 -19.38 12.02
C GLN A 3 -2.47 -18.56 10.73
N SER A 4 -2.15 -19.13 9.58
CA SER A 4 -2.30 -18.45 8.28
C SER A 4 -3.71 -17.91 8.05
N VAL A 5 -4.70 -18.54 8.66
CA VAL A 5 -6.11 -18.11 8.66
C VAL A 5 -6.30 -16.78 9.40
N ASP A 6 -5.61 -16.56 10.53
CA ASP A 6 -5.73 -15.32 11.30
C ASP A 6 -5.16 -14.14 10.52
N LEU A 7 -4.00 -14.30 9.88
CA LEU A 7 -3.39 -13.27 9.04
C LEU A 7 -4.29 -12.93 7.84
N ALA A 8 -4.84 -13.94 7.16
CA ALA A 8 -5.77 -13.71 6.05
C ALA A 8 -7.02 -12.93 6.50
N SER A 9 -7.58 -13.26 7.66
CA SER A 9 -8.74 -12.57 8.25
C SER A 9 -8.42 -11.10 8.55
N LEU A 10 -7.21 -10.80 9.07
CA LEU A 10 -6.77 -9.44 9.36
C LEU A 10 -6.53 -8.62 8.10
N LEU A 11 -5.94 -9.22 7.04
CA LEU A 11 -5.78 -8.58 5.74
C LEU A 11 -7.13 -8.30 5.06
N CYS A 12 -8.09 -9.24 5.15
CA CYS A 12 -9.46 -9.01 4.71
C CYS A 12 -10.13 -7.85 5.48
N SER A 13 -9.95 -7.80 6.80
CA SER A 13 -10.47 -6.69 7.63
C SER A 13 -9.89 -5.35 7.20
N ARG A 14 -8.57 -5.28 6.94
CA ARG A 14 -7.92 -4.06 6.40
C ARG A 14 -8.52 -3.66 5.06
N LEU A 15 -8.67 -4.59 4.13
CA LEU A 15 -9.24 -4.36 2.81
C LEU A 15 -10.68 -3.82 2.92
N CYS A 16 -11.51 -4.46 3.73
CA CYS A 16 -12.89 -4.01 3.96
C CYS A 16 -12.93 -2.60 4.54
N HIS A 17 -12.11 -2.32 5.57
CA HIS A 17 -12.00 -1.00 6.18
C HIS A 17 -11.66 0.08 5.14
N ASP A 18 -10.68 -0.16 4.30
CA ASP A 18 -10.20 0.82 3.33
C ASP A 18 -11.16 1.05 2.14
N LEU A 19 -12.06 0.09 1.89
CA LEU A 19 -13.11 0.20 0.86
C LEU A 19 -14.42 0.78 1.39
N LEU A 20 -14.68 0.72 2.71
CA LEU A 20 -15.94 1.21 3.28
C LEU A 20 -16.21 2.68 2.95
N SER A 21 -15.19 3.53 3.02
CA SER A 21 -15.34 4.97 2.76
C SER A 21 -15.74 5.27 1.30
N PRO A 22 -15.00 4.85 0.27
CA PRO A 22 -15.35 5.16 -1.11
C PRO A 22 -16.63 4.44 -1.58
N VAL A 23 -16.91 3.22 -1.10
CA VAL A 23 -18.15 2.50 -1.41
C VAL A 23 -19.35 3.16 -0.71
N GLY A 24 -19.19 3.61 0.53
CA GLY A 24 -20.22 4.38 1.22
C GLY A 24 -20.54 5.71 0.53
N ALA A 25 -19.51 6.39 0.00
CA ALA A 25 -19.71 7.61 -0.78
C ALA A 25 -20.49 7.35 -2.09
N LEU A 26 -20.31 6.17 -2.73
CA LEU A 26 -21.14 5.76 -3.87
C LEU A 26 -22.61 5.62 -3.47
N SER A 27 -22.90 4.92 -2.38
CA SER A 27 -24.28 4.72 -1.91
C SER A 27 -24.95 6.05 -1.58
N ASN A 28 -24.27 6.92 -0.83
CA ASN A 28 -24.79 8.24 -0.48
C ASN A 28 -25.00 9.14 -1.72
N GLY A 29 -24.05 9.10 -2.67
CA GLY A 29 -24.17 9.87 -3.91
C GLY A 29 -25.35 9.43 -4.78
N ILE A 30 -25.65 8.13 -4.83
CA ILE A 30 -26.82 7.59 -5.54
C ILE A 30 -28.12 8.03 -4.87
N GLU A 31 -28.19 8.01 -3.52
CA GLU A 31 -29.36 8.49 -2.76
C GLU A 31 -29.62 9.98 -3.01
N LEU A 32 -28.57 10.80 -2.91
CA LEU A 32 -28.67 12.23 -3.21
C LEU A 32 -29.15 12.50 -4.64
N LEU A 33 -28.59 11.77 -5.61
CA LEU A 33 -28.94 11.96 -7.03
C LEU A 33 -30.38 11.62 -7.36
N ARG A 34 -31.03 10.74 -6.57
CA ARG A 34 -32.42 10.32 -6.76
C ARG A 34 -33.40 11.49 -6.65
N ASP A 35 -33.19 12.36 -5.66
CA ASP A 35 -34.12 13.44 -5.31
C ASP A 35 -33.65 14.81 -5.81
N GLU A 36 -32.40 14.93 -6.23
CA GLU A 36 -31.82 16.18 -6.71
C GLU A 36 -32.34 16.55 -8.09
N ARG A 37 -32.80 17.78 -8.24
CA ARG A 37 -33.37 18.32 -9.50
C ARG A 37 -32.54 19.45 -10.10
N ASP A 38 -31.66 20.09 -9.28
CA ASP A 38 -30.78 21.12 -9.75
C ASP A 38 -29.70 20.50 -10.66
N PRO A 39 -29.57 20.95 -11.92
CA PRO A 39 -28.59 20.42 -12.88
C PRO A 39 -27.13 20.53 -12.38
N GLU A 40 -26.76 21.62 -11.71
CA GLU A 40 -25.39 21.82 -11.23
C GLU A 40 -25.07 20.84 -10.09
N MET A 41 -26.00 20.66 -9.15
CA MET A 41 -25.85 19.73 -8.05
C MET A 41 -25.82 18.28 -8.57
N ARG A 42 -26.65 17.94 -9.54
CA ARG A 42 -26.62 16.63 -10.20
C ARG A 42 -25.25 16.35 -10.82
N GLN A 43 -24.68 17.33 -11.53
CA GLN A 43 -23.36 17.20 -12.13
C GLN A 43 -22.28 16.95 -11.07
N ARG A 44 -22.28 17.70 -9.99
CA ARG A 44 -21.36 17.50 -8.85
C ARG A 44 -21.52 16.12 -8.21
N CYS A 45 -22.75 15.64 -8.05
CA CYS A 45 -22.99 14.28 -7.55
C CYS A 45 -22.41 13.22 -8.49
N MET A 46 -22.56 13.38 -9.80
CA MET A 46 -21.97 12.46 -10.78
C MET A 46 -20.44 12.43 -10.72
N GLU A 47 -19.80 13.59 -10.62
CA GLU A 47 -18.34 13.70 -10.48
C GLU A 47 -17.83 13.00 -9.20
N LEU A 48 -18.53 13.16 -8.08
CA LEU A 48 -18.22 12.45 -6.84
C LEU A 48 -18.40 10.93 -6.96
N LEU A 49 -19.44 10.48 -7.65
CA LEU A 49 -19.66 9.06 -7.93
C LEU A 49 -18.54 8.48 -8.79
N GLU A 50 -18.17 9.15 -9.88
CA GLU A 50 -17.07 8.75 -10.75
C GLU A 50 -15.75 8.67 -9.99
N GLN A 51 -15.44 9.68 -9.16
CA GLN A 51 -14.24 9.70 -8.32
C GLN A 51 -14.25 8.52 -7.33
N SER A 52 -15.36 8.29 -6.63
CA SER A 52 -15.48 7.21 -5.64
C SER A 52 -15.37 5.82 -6.28
N ALA A 53 -15.96 5.65 -7.47
CA ALA A 53 -15.82 4.41 -8.25
C ALA A 53 -14.36 4.15 -8.65
N ARG A 54 -13.67 5.19 -9.13
CA ARG A 54 -12.24 5.11 -9.48
C ARG A 54 -11.39 4.74 -8.29
N ILE A 55 -11.55 5.45 -7.16
CA ILE A 55 -10.81 5.16 -5.92
C ILE A 55 -11.03 3.71 -5.47
N SER A 56 -12.28 3.21 -5.52
CA SER A 56 -12.59 1.83 -5.17
C SER A 56 -11.88 0.83 -6.08
N ALA A 57 -11.92 1.07 -7.39
CA ALA A 57 -11.27 0.21 -8.38
C ALA A 57 -9.74 0.20 -8.21
N ASP A 58 -9.12 1.35 -7.98
CA ASP A 58 -7.67 1.48 -7.80
C ASP A 58 -7.21 0.77 -6.52
N LYS A 59 -7.94 0.93 -5.40
CA LYS A 59 -7.67 0.20 -4.17
C LYS A 59 -7.81 -1.32 -4.35
N LEU A 60 -8.84 -1.79 -5.04
CA LEU A 60 -9.02 -3.22 -5.31
C LEU A 60 -7.87 -3.79 -6.16
N LYS A 61 -7.43 -3.08 -7.21
CA LYS A 61 -6.28 -3.47 -8.03
C LYS A 61 -5.01 -3.56 -7.18
N PHE A 62 -4.78 -2.54 -6.33
CA PHE A 62 -3.65 -2.49 -5.42
C PHE A 62 -3.65 -3.69 -4.46
N PHE A 63 -4.76 -3.94 -3.75
CA PHE A 63 -4.84 -5.04 -2.79
C PHE A 63 -4.70 -6.41 -3.45
N ARG A 64 -5.20 -6.58 -4.67
CA ARG A 64 -5.00 -7.79 -5.45
C ARG A 64 -3.52 -8.11 -5.65
N LEU A 65 -2.70 -7.11 -5.95
CA LEU A 65 -1.26 -7.31 -6.16
C LEU A 65 -0.48 -7.35 -4.83
N ALA A 66 -0.83 -6.50 -3.87
CA ALA A 66 -0.15 -6.39 -2.59
C ALA A 66 -0.39 -7.60 -1.66
N PHE A 67 -1.62 -8.13 -1.62
CA PHE A 67 -2.02 -9.21 -0.70
C PHE A 67 -2.30 -10.54 -1.40
N GLY A 68 -2.79 -10.48 -2.64
CA GLY A 68 -3.26 -11.67 -3.35
C GLY A 68 -2.15 -12.62 -3.80
N ALA A 69 -2.55 -13.72 -4.41
CA ALA A 69 -1.66 -14.65 -5.07
C ALA A 69 -1.08 -14.08 -6.38
N ALA A 70 -0.80 -12.80 -6.37
CA ALA A 70 -0.31 -11.88 -7.42
C ALA A 70 -0.12 -12.46 -8.83
N GLY A 71 -0.91 -11.95 -9.77
CA GLY A 71 -0.57 -11.85 -11.18
C GLY A 71 -0.19 -13.14 -11.92
N GLY A 72 -1.16 -13.97 -12.35
CA GLY A 72 -0.92 -15.01 -13.37
C GLY A 72 0.04 -16.14 -12.96
N PHE A 73 0.40 -16.99 -13.95
CA PHE A 73 1.25 -18.17 -13.78
C PHE A 73 2.77 -17.88 -13.81
N GLY A 74 3.25 -16.66 -13.61
CA GLY A 74 4.69 -16.35 -13.60
C GLY A 74 5.20 -15.99 -12.20
N ASP A 75 6.52 -16.01 -11.98
CA ASP A 75 7.16 -15.66 -10.69
C ASP A 75 7.60 -14.20 -10.64
N SER A 76 7.35 -13.43 -11.70
CA SER A 76 7.69 -12.02 -11.82
C SER A 76 6.50 -11.17 -12.26
N VAL A 77 6.59 -9.87 -12.01
CA VAL A 77 5.62 -8.82 -12.36
C VAL A 77 6.36 -7.73 -13.14
N ARG A 78 5.73 -7.19 -14.18
CA ARG A 78 6.30 -6.06 -14.93
C ARG A 78 6.39 -4.84 -14.02
N GLY A 79 7.54 -4.18 -14.01
CA GLY A 79 7.83 -3.04 -13.12
C GLY A 79 6.89 -1.83 -13.30
N GLU A 80 6.23 -1.71 -14.45
CA GLU A 80 5.23 -0.67 -14.71
C GLU A 80 3.94 -0.88 -13.90
N GLU A 81 3.53 -2.15 -13.66
CA GLU A 81 2.28 -2.44 -12.95
C GLU A 81 2.27 -1.89 -11.50
N PRO A 82 3.26 -2.16 -10.64
CA PRO A 82 3.31 -1.56 -9.31
C PRO A 82 3.43 -0.03 -9.34
N ARG A 83 4.14 0.55 -10.33
CA ARG A 83 4.25 1.99 -10.51
C ARG A 83 2.88 2.66 -10.73
N GLU A 84 2.09 2.12 -11.65
CA GLU A 84 0.75 2.64 -11.94
C GLU A 84 -0.17 2.55 -10.72
N LEU A 85 -0.10 1.46 -9.95
CA LEU A 85 -0.89 1.28 -8.75
C LEU A 85 -0.54 2.30 -7.67
N VAL A 86 0.75 2.51 -7.40
CA VAL A 86 1.19 3.52 -6.42
C VAL A 86 0.83 4.92 -6.90
N ARG A 87 1.03 5.24 -8.20
CA ARG A 87 0.64 6.53 -8.77
C ARG A 87 -0.84 6.82 -8.60
N ALA A 88 -1.72 5.81 -8.80
CA ALA A 88 -3.15 5.96 -8.61
C ALA A 88 -3.50 6.27 -7.15
N LEU A 89 -2.88 5.57 -6.17
CA LEU A 89 -3.09 5.84 -4.75
C LEU A 89 -2.62 7.24 -4.35
N VAL A 90 -1.45 7.67 -4.82
CA VAL A 90 -0.90 9.01 -4.55
C VAL A 90 -1.78 10.10 -5.17
N ALA A 91 -2.27 9.91 -6.40
CA ALA A 91 -3.16 10.85 -7.07
C ALA A 91 -4.48 11.05 -6.29
N ASN A 92 -4.99 9.98 -5.68
CA ASN A 92 -6.20 10.03 -4.86
C ASN A 92 -6.01 10.85 -3.57
N SER A 93 -4.77 10.99 -3.05
CA SER A 93 -4.46 11.85 -1.90
C SER A 93 -4.34 13.33 -2.28
N GLY A 94 -3.94 13.63 -3.52
CA GLY A 94 -3.81 14.98 -4.08
C GLY A 94 -2.74 15.87 -3.43
N ARG A 95 -1.95 15.35 -2.49
CA ARG A 95 -1.00 16.13 -1.67
C ARG A 95 0.38 15.51 -1.60
N ILE A 96 0.60 14.35 -2.21
CA ILE A 96 1.87 13.62 -2.18
C ILE A 96 2.50 13.70 -3.57
N ALA A 97 3.74 14.14 -3.65
CA ALA A 97 4.56 14.03 -4.85
C ALA A 97 5.22 12.64 -4.85
N LEU A 98 5.27 11.98 -6.01
CA LEU A 98 5.87 10.66 -6.18
C LEU A 98 7.12 10.77 -7.04
N GLU A 99 8.26 10.30 -6.50
CA GLU A 99 9.47 10.00 -7.27
C GLU A 99 9.62 8.48 -7.38
N TRP A 100 9.85 8.00 -8.59
CA TRP A 100 9.91 6.57 -8.89
C TRP A 100 11.23 6.23 -9.59
N ALA A 101 12.15 5.61 -8.89
CA ALA A 101 13.47 5.22 -9.32
C ALA A 101 13.64 3.69 -9.38
N VAL A 102 12.66 2.99 -9.97
CA VAL A 102 12.73 1.55 -10.23
C VAL A 102 13.04 1.36 -11.70
N SER A 103 14.23 0.83 -12.01
CA SER A 103 14.72 0.63 -13.38
C SER A 103 14.41 -0.76 -13.95
N GLU A 104 14.02 -1.69 -13.09
CA GLU A 104 13.80 -3.09 -13.46
C GLU A 104 12.54 -3.27 -14.30
N GLU A 105 12.69 -3.90 -15.48
CA GLU A 105 11.55 -4.26 -16.34
C GLU A 105 10.65 -5.30 -15.70
N GLN A 106 11.25 -6.20 -14.91
CA GLN A 106 10.53 -7.23 -14.16
C GLN A 106 11.09 -7.38 -12.75
N LEU A 107 10.20 -7.49 -11.79
CA LEU A 107 10.51 -7.71 -10.38
C LEU A 107 9.93 -9.05 -9.90
N PRO A 108 10.62 -9.79 -9.02
CA PRO A 108 10.05 -10.94 -8.36
C PRO A 108 8.76 -10.59 -7.61
N LYS A 109 7.77 -11.48 -7.60
CA LYS A 109 6.49 -11.25 -6.91
C LYS A 109 6.65 -10.90 -5.43
N ALA A 110 7.60 -11.54 -4.75
CA ALA A 110 7.92 -11.23 -3.35
C ALA A 110 8.36 -9.76 -3.21
N ALA A 111 9.27 -9.30 -4.06
CA ALA A 111 9.76 -7.93 -4.08
C ALA A 111 8.64 -6.92 -4.35
N VAL A 112 7.75 -7.20 -5.31
CA VAL A 112 6.59 -6.34 -5.62
C VAL A 112 5.64 -6.24 -4.43
N LYS A 113 5.34 -7.35 -3.74
CA LYS A 113 4.50 -7.32 -2.54
C LYS A 113 5.11 -6.47 -1.43
N VAL A 114 6.41 -6.64 -1.19
CA VAL A 114 7.12 -5.85 -0.19
C VAL A 114 7.12 -4.37 -0.58
N LEU A 115 7.50 -4.04 -1.81
CA LEU A 115 7.50 -2.66 -2.33
C LEU A 115 6.14 -1.98 -2.17
N LEU A 116 5.06 -2.63 -2.60
CA LEU A 116 3.71 -2.07 -2.53
C LEU A 116 3.25 -1.82 -1.08
N ASN A 117 3.54 -2.74 -0.17
CA ASN A 117 3.17 -2.55 1.23
C ASN A 117 4.01 -1.46 1.91
N LEU A 118 5.32 -1.38 1.62
CA LEU A 118 6.15 -0.26 2.10
C LEU A 118 5.66 1.07 1.52
N ALA A 119 5.28 1.12 0.23
CA ALA A 119 4.69 2.31 -0.37
C ALA A 119 3.39 2.74 0.32
N ALA A 120 2.49 1.79 0.64
CA ALA A 120 1.25 2.07 1.36
C ALA A 120 1.52 2.62 2.77
N ILE A 121 2.47 2.03 3.51
CA ILE A 121 2.89 2.55 4.83
C ILE A 121 3.45 3.97 4.69
N GLY A 122 4.25 4.24 3.64
CA GLY A 122 4.78 5.58 3.36
C GLY A 122 3.69 6.60 3.04
N ILE A 123 2.67 6.23 2.26
CA ILE A 123 1.50 7.07 1.97
C ILE A 123 0.73 7.39 3.27
N ASP A 124 0.45 6.36 4.09
CA ASP A 124 -0.25 6.52 5.37
C ASP A 124 0.54 7.39 6.36
N ALA A 125 1.88 7.40 6.25
CA ALA A 125 2.76 8.23 7.08
C ALA A 125 2.73 9.73 6.71
N LEU A 126 2.11 10.11 5.58
CA LEU A 126 2.05 11.48 5.06
C LEU A 126 0.64 12.10 5.13
N PRO A 127 0.01 12.24 6.30
CA PRO A 127 -1.38 12.69 6.42
C PRO A 127 -1.61 14.13 5.97
N ARG A 128 -0.54 14.92 5.92
CA ARG A 128 -0.55 16.33 5.44
C ARG A 128 0.03 16.50 4.04
N GLY A 129 0.37 15.37 3.37
CA GLY A 129 1.10 15.38 2.12
C GLY A 129 2.62 15.45 2.32
N GLY A 130 3.33 15.49 1.20
CA GLY A 130 4.79 15.51 1.20
C GLY A 130 5.37 14.81 -0.02
N GLN A 131 6.54 14.21 0.13
CA GLN A 131 7.28 13.50 -0.90
C GLN A 131 7.34 12.02 -0.57
N LEU A 132 7.02 11.16 -1.53
CA LEU A 132 7.22 9.72 -1.49
C LEU A 132 8.23 9.33 -2.56
N ASP A 133 9.39 8.85 -2.13
CA ASP A 133 10.46 8.37 -3.01
C ASP A 133 10.49 6.84 -2.92
N ILE A 134 10.50 6.17 -4.08
CA ILE A 134 10.54 4.71 -4.18
C ILE A 134 11.65 4.31 -5.14
N GLY A 135 12.58 3.50 -4.64
CA GLY A 135 13.63 2.89 -5.42
C GLY A 135 13.61 1.36 -5.27
N ALA A 136 13.93 0.67 -6.35
CA ALA A 136 14.24 -0.75 -6.32
C ALA A 136 15.23 -1.09 -7.41
N GLU A 137 16.19 -1.96 -7.07
CA GLU A 137 17.15 -2.50 -8.02
C GLU A 137 17.43 -3.98 -7.73
N ARG A 138 17.89 -4.71 -8.72
CA ARG A 138 18.42 -6.07 -8.51
C ARG A 138 19.94 -6.01 -8.54
N ARG A 139 20.56 -6.44 -7.46
CA ARG A 139 22.00 -6.42 -7.27
C ARG A 139 22.47 -7.67 -6.55
N ASP A 140 23.54 -8.28 -7.04
CA ASP A 140 24.22 -9.43 -6.40
C ASP A 140 23.29 -10.59 -6.03
N GLY A 141 22.26 -10.87 -6.85
CA GLY A 141 21.29 -11.94 -6.61
C GLY A 141 20.23 -11.61 -5.52
N ALA A 142 19.99 -10.32 -5.30
CA ALA A 142 18.95 -9.84 -4.40
C ALA A 142 18.17 -8.68 -5.01
N SER A 143 16.92 -8.50 -4.57
CA SER A 143 16.13 -7.29 -4.81
C SER A 143 16.31 -6.36 -3.61
N GLU A 144 16.87 -5.18 -3.86
CA GLU A 144 17.01 -4.10 -2.87
C GLU A 144 15.90 -3.08 -3.10
N ILE A 145 15.15 -2.76 -2.05
CA ILE A 145 13.99 -1.85 -2.10
C ILE A 145 14.19 -0.76 -1.05
N ALA A 146 13.96 0.48 -1.43
CA ALA A 146 13.95 1.62 -0.53
C ALA A 146 12.70 2.47 -0.76
N VAL A 147 12.01 2.83 0.34
CA VAL A 147 10.87 3.74 0.34
C VAL A 147 11.12 4.82 1.37
N ARG A 148 11.06 6.08 0.95
CA ARG A 148 11.20 7.24 1.82
C ARG A 148 9.93 8.08 1.74
N ALA A 149 9.30 8.32 2.88
CA ALA A 149 8.24 9.31 3.04
C ALA A 149 8.81 10.51 3.78
N ALA A 150 8.71 11.71 3.21
CA ALA A 150 9.22 12.95 3.79
C ALA A 150 8.15 14.03 3.77
N GLY A 151 8.00 14.75 4.88
CA GLY A 151 6.98 15.80 5.00
C GLY A 151 7.06 16.55 6.32
N GLY A 152 6.31 17.64 6.43
CA GLY A 152 6.30 18.48 7.63
C GLY A 152 5.66 17.81 8.87
N LYS A 153 5.06 16.63 8.71
CA LYS A 153 4.58 15.78 9.80
C LYS A 153 4.56 14.32 9.32
N ILE A 154 5.28 13.48 10.01
CA ILE A 154 5.24 12.03 9.84
C ILE A 154 4.32 11.43 10.90
N ALA A 155 3.36 10.59 10.45
CA ALA A 155 2.48 9.81 11.31
C ALA A 155 2.85 8.33 11.15
N PHE A 156 3.63 7.80 12.07
CA PHE A 156 4.05 6.41 12.06
C PHE A 156 3.71 5.74 13.40
N ASP A 157 3.10 4.57 13.32
CA ASP A 157 2.71 3.80 14.50
C ASP A 157 3.82 2.83 14.86
N GLU A 158 4.30 2.88 16.10
CA GLU A 158 5.38 2.04 16.60
C GLU A 158 5.06 0.54 16.47
N THR A 159 3.77 0.16 16.52
CA THR A 159 3.34 -1.24 16.32
C THR A 159 3.58 -1.72 14.88
N ILE A 160 3.50 -0.82 13.87
CA ILE A 160 3.89 -1.13 12.49
C ILE A 160 5.41 -1.35 12.43
N GLY A 161 6.19 -0.50 13.10
CA GLY A 161 7.64 -0.68 13.22
C GLY A 161 8.01 -2.03 13.84
N ALA A 162 7.40 -2.37 14.98
CA ALA A 162 7.60 -3.67 15.63
C ALA A 162 7.21 -4.86 14.73
N ALA A 163 6.16 -4.69 13.90
CA ALA A 163 5.77 -5.72 12.92
C ALA A 163 6.82 -5.87 11.80
N LEU A 164 7.40 -4.77 11.30
CA LEU A 164 8.48 -4.78 10.30
C LEU A 164 9.76 -5.43 10.86
N GLU A 165 10.07 -5.19 12.14
CA GLU A 165 11.22 -5.78 12.83
C GLU A 165 11.00 -7.23 13.26
N GLY A 166 9.74 -7.72 13.23
CA GLY A 166 9.38 -9.06 13.68
C GLY A 166 9.33 -9.20 15.22
N THR A 167 9.26 -8.09 15.94
CA THR A 167 9.20 -8.02 17.41
C THR A 167 7.78 -7.88 17.96
N LEU A 168 6.78 -7.61 17.10
CA LEU A 168 5.39 -7.47 17.50
C LEU A 168 4.82 -8.79 18.03
N PRO A 169 4.29 -8.81 19.27
CA PRO A 169 3.63 -9.99 19.80
C PRO A 169 2.42 -10.40 18.94
N PRO A 170 2.19 -11.72 18.72
CA PRO A 170 1.03 -12.18 17.94
C PRO A 170 -0.32 -11.71 18.48
N SER A 171 -0.45 -11.46 19.79
CA SER A 171 -1.66 -10.95 20.44
C SER A 171 -1.98 -9.50 20.08
N GLU A 172 -1.00 -8.75 19.55
CA GLU A 172 -1.16 -7.35 19.15
C GLU A 172 -1.35 -7.18 17.64
N LEU A 173 -1.39 -8.30 16.90
CA LEU A 173 -1.71 -8.25 15.48
C LEU A 173 -3.13 -7.71 15.25
N SER A 174 -3.24 -6.81 14.29
CA SER A 174 -4.48 -6.13 13.90
C SER A 174 -4.55 -5.96 12.39
N GLY A 175 -5.68 -5.54 11.84
CA GLY A 175 -5.78 -5.20 10.42
C GLY A 175 -4.80 -4.10 10.01
N ARG A 176 -4.37 -3.23 10.93
CA ARG A 176 -3.40 -2.17 10.67
C ARG A 176 -1.97 -2.67 10.56
N THR A 177 -1.57 -3.62 11.40
CA THR A 177 -0.21 -4.19 11.44
C THR A 177 -0.04 -5.40 10.52
N ALA A 178 -1.13 -6.05 10.09
CA ALA A 178 -1.10 -7.25 9.27
C ALA A 178 -0.31 -7.10 7.95
N PRO A 179 -0.38 -5.98 7.20
CA PRO A 179 0.45 -5.79 6.01
C PRO A 179 1.95 -5.81 6.32
N ALA A 180 2.39 -5.10 7.36
CA ALA A 180 3.79 -5.06 7.79
C ALA A 180 4.26 -6.45 8.27
N TYR A 181 3.45 -7.14 9.05
CA TYR A 181 3.73 -8.50 9.49
C TYR A 181 3.83 -9.48 8.31
N MET A 182 2.93 -9.36 7.31
CA MET A 182 2.97 -10.20 6.10
C MET A 182 4.28 -10.02 5.33
N ILE A 183 4.70 -8.78 5.09
CA ILE A 183 5.94 -8.55 4.33
C ILE A 183 7.18 -8.97 5.12
N ARG A 184 7.15 -8.90 6.45
CA ARG A 184 8.18 -9.47 7.30
C ARG A 184 8.30 -10.98 7.09
N GLN A 185 7.17 -11.70 7.09
CA GLN A 185 7.16 -13.14 6.81
C GLN A 185 7.66 -13.48 5.39
N ILE A 186 7.34 -12.63 4.40
CA ILE A 186 7.86 -12.80 3.02
C ILE A 186 9.38 -12.65 3.01
N ALA A 187 9.92 -11.63 3.66
CA ALA A 187 11.37 -11.40 3.75
C ALA A 187 12.08 -12.55 4.46
N ASP A 188 11.58 -12.96 5.62
CA ASP A 188 12.14 -14.09 6.38
C ASP A 188 12.12 -15.40 5.57
N GLY A 189 11.05 -15.62 4.79
CA GLY A 189 10.89 -16.82 3.96
C GLY A 189 11.94 -16.97 2.84
N VAL A 190 12.55 -15.87 2.41
CA VAL A 190 13.65 -15.87 1.41
C VAL A 190 15.02 -15.59 2.04
N GLY A 191 15.12 -15.56 3.37
CA GLY A 191 16.35 -15.23 4.08
C GLY A 191 16.78 -13.77 3.95
N GLY A 192 15.83 -12.90 3.65
CA GLY A 192 16.01 -11.45 3.54
C GLY A 192 15.75 -10.70 4.84
N GLY A 193 15.64 -9.38 4.76
CA GLY A 193 15.39 -8.54 5.91
C GLY A 193 14.67 -7.24 5.57
N LEU A 194 14.03 -6.68 6.60
CA LEU A 194 13.39 -5.37 6.58
C LEU A 194 14.02 -4.49 7.65
N GLN A 195 14.13 -3.20 7.37
CA GLN A 195 14.59 -2.20 8.33
C GLN A 195 13.87 -0.88 8.10
N TYR A 196 13.81 -0.04 9.13
CA TYR A 196 13.31 1.33 9.00
C TYR A 196 14.09 2.29 9.89
N ALA A 197 14.04 3.56 9.52
CA ALA A 197 14.53 4.67 10.31
C ALA A 197 13.48 5.78 10.32
N LEU A 198 13.16 6.29 11.49
CA LEU A 198 12.16 7.34 11.71
C LEU A 198 12.85 8.59 12.25
N SER A 199 12.47 9.75 11.70
CA SER A 199 12.77 11.07 12.21
C SER A 199 11.50 11.93 12.22
N ASP A 200 11.60 13.17 12.73
CA ASP A 200 10.45 14.10 12.75
C ASP A 200 9.94 14.45 11.35
N GLU A 201 10.81 14.43 10.34
CA GLU A 201 10.49 14.87 8.98
C GLU A 201 10.52 13.73 7.94
N SER A 202 10.94 12.52 8.31
CA SER A 202 11.02 11.42 7.36
C SER A 202 10.90 10.04 8.00
N LEU A 203 10.29 9.12 7.25
CA LEU A 203 10.31 7.68 7.47
C LEU A 203 11.02 7.05 6.27
N VAL A 204 12.10 6.33 6.53
CA VAL A 204 12.82 5.56 5.52
C VAL A 204 12.66 4.08 5.84
N MET A 205 12.25 3.30 4.87
CA MET A 205 12.07 1.85 4.99
C MET A 205 12.86 1.15 3.89
N GLY A 206 13.52 0.06 4.22
CA GLY A 206 14.32 -0.72 3.29
C GLY A 206 14.03 -2.22 3.40
N ALA A 207 14.23 -2.93 2.30
CA ALA A 207 14.19 -4.38 2.24
C ALA A 207 15.31 -4.91 1.35
N VAL A 208 15.90 -6.03 1.76
CA VAL A 208 16.81 -6.83 0.93
C VAL A 208 16.23 -8.23 0.85
N LEU A 209 15.92 -8.68 -0.36
CA LEU A 209 15.27 -9.96 -0.62
C LEU A 209 16.15 -10.77 -1.58
N PRO A 210 16.89 -11.77 -1.10
CA PRO A 210 17.64 -12.69 -1.95
C PRO A 210 16.72 -13.38 -2.97
N ASP A 211 17.25 -13.60 -4.16
CA ASP A 211 16.58 -14.42 -5.17
C ASP A 211 16.43 -15.86 -4.67
N ALA A 212 15.28 -16.49 -4.88
CA ALA A 212 14.99 -17.86 -4.49
C ALA A 212 15.66 -18.88 -5.44
#